data_b80579be922501c01fc789bafd5b08b7
#
_entry.id   b80579be922501c01fc789bafd5b08b7
#
_cell.length_a   1.000
_cell.length_b   1.000
_cell.length_c   1.000
_cell.angle_alpha   90.00
_cell.angle_beta   90.00
_cell.angle_gamma   90.00
#
_symmetry.space_group_name_H-M   'P 1'
#
loop_
_entity.id
_entity.type
_entity.pdbx_description
1 polymer ?
#
loop_
_entity_poly.entity_id
_entity_poly.type
_entity_poly.pdbx_seq_one_letter_code
_entity_poly.pdbx_strand_id
1 'polypeptide(L)'
;MNNKSLQDLVKGRYGRKIAYADVETITPENVLDVVSENIGIFNFNRGITKYLWDYKKGDQPVLYRTKVERDDIINKVVENHAYEIVQFNVAQTYGEPIQYVSTQDSKEVNDSVDTFNDYMKRAFKHQRNVAQGEWKSATGTSFLAVQKTGNKAKPFRIVVPTPMNTFAIYSSYTGEHILSVQELKDTDGHQYYLCFSENMEFKIKNGKVVDHKPHGFGGIPIVEIPNNQDRLSDIEIVITLLDSINTMQSNRMDGVEQFVQAWIKFVNCEVDEEQFQKMKMLGALVVKSNNGSENKADVDVMTNELDQTQCQVAKDDIWDNALSILAIPSKQGNTGGDTQGAVELRNGWDFSKNRAKLKDAYVIEAEEKLADVALNILRIEGQSLNITSNDFEVNIPHSPQDNMTVKANVFLLLVQAGIHPLIAIKTCGLWNDAEKVFLMSKPYLDAKYKTIDEMISEIPNADEQLKKAEEIKTNLEKQDNEKQGKKTVTE
;
A
#
# COMPACT_ATOMS: atom_id res chain seq x y z
N MET A 1 14.83 -26.14 -7.17
CA MET A 1 15.40 -25.67 -5.90
C MET A 1 14.30 -25.88 -4.86
N ASN A 2 14.57 -26.65 -3.80
CA ASN A 2 13.59 -26.80 -2.71
C ASN A 2 13.33 -25.40 -2.12
N ASN A 3 12.09 -24.95 -2.15
CA ASN A 3 11.73 -23.67 -1.57
C ASN A 3 11.81 -23.80 -0.05
N LYS A 4 12.98 -23.41 0.51
CA LYS A 4 13.17 -23.37 1.95
C LYS A 4 12.22 -22.35 2.54
N SER A 5 11.78 -22.56 3.77
CA SER A 5 10.99 -21.55 4.47
C SER A 5 11.77 -20.23 4.59
N LEU A 6 11.05 -19.11 4.77
CA LEU A 6 11.70 -17.82 5.00
C LEU A 6 12.62 -17.88 6.24
N GLN A 7 12.21 -18.62 7.27
CA GLN A 7 13.01 -18.83 8.49
C GLN A 7 14.36 -19.48 8.19
N ASP A 8 14.42 -20.44 7.25
CA ASP A 8 15.67 -21.07 6.84
C ASP A 8 16.58 -20.09 6.11
N LEU A 9 16.01 -19.15 5.34
CA LEU A 9 16.77 -18.14 4.62
C LEU A 9 17.33 -17.05 5.54
N VAL A 10 16.52 -16.57 6.48
CA VAL A 10 16.84 -15.40 7.32
C VAL A 10 17.26 -15.78 8.74
N LYS A 11 17.18 -17.07 9.13
CA LYS A 11 17.47 -17.55 10.49
C LYS A 11 16.74 -16.74 11.58
N GLY A 12 15.45 -16.45 11.36
CA GLY A 12 14.61 -15.67 12.26
C GLY A 12 14.83 -14.16 12.21
N ARG A 13 15.60 -13.66 11.26
CA ARG A 13 15.76 -12.22 11.03
C ARG A 13 14.95 -11.82 9.81
N TYR A 14 14.03 -10.90 10.01
CA TYR A 14 13.17 -10.36 8.97
C TYR A 14 13.64 -8.99 8.52
N GLY A 15 13.13 -8.51 7.39
CA GLY A 15 13.50 -7.23 6.80
C GLY A 15 14.68 -7.30 5.84
N ARG A 16 14.97 -6.17 5.21
CA ARG A 16 16.11 -6.04 4.28
C ARG A 16 17.24 -5.29 4.99
N LYS A 17 18.45 -5.77 4.84
CA LYS A 17 19.64 -5.08 5.35
C LYS A 17 19.87 -3.81 4.53
N ILE A 18 20.16 -2.71 5.22
CA ILE A 18 20.53 -1.45 4.59
C ILE A 18 22.03 -1.51 4.25
N ALA A 19 22.38 -1.10 3.03
CA ALA A 19 23.75 -0.95 2.60
C ALA A 19 24.27 0.44 3.01
N TYR A 20 25.37 0.48 3.73
CA TYR A 20 26.02 1.69 4.18
C TYR A 20 27.45 1.79 3.66
N ALA A 21 27.92 3.03 3.51
CA ALA A 21 29.32 3.34 3.22
C ALA A 21 29.81 4.46 4.12
N ASP A 22 31.07 4.36 4.55
CA ASP A 22 31.72 5.33 5.43
C ASP A 22 32.28 6.51 4.62
N VAL A 23 31.41 7.08 3.76
CA VAL A 23 31.71 8.25 2.93
C VAL A 23 30.47 9.15 2.83
N GLU A 24 30.69 10.44 2.63
CA GLU A 24 29.60 11.40 2.39
C GLU A 24 29.34 11.61 0.89
N THR A 25 30.39 11.49 0.08
CA THR A 25 30.31 11.72 -1.37
C THR A 25 30.94 10.59 -2.15
N ILE A 26 30.38 10.30 -3.32
CA ILE A 26 30.88 9.27 -4.24
C ILE A 26 31.74 9.94 -5.31
N THR A 27 32.96 9.42 -5.47
CA THR A 27 33.94 9.86 -6.45
C THR A 27 34.38 8.69 -7.34
N PRO A 28 35.04 8.93 -8.50
CA PRO A 28 35.58 7.86 -9.34
C PRO A 28 36.59 6.94 -8.63
N GLU A 29 37.25 7.45 -7.57
CA GLU A 29 38.26 6.73 -6.81
C GLU A 29 37.64 5.76 -5.80
N ASN A 30 36.50 6.13 -5.17
CA ASN A 30 35.90 5.35 -4.07
C ASN A 30 34.70 4.47 -4.50
N VAL A 31 34.06 4.77 -5.63
CA VAL A 31 32.81 4.09 -6.05
C VAL A 31 32.97 2.59 -6.18
N LEU A 32 34.12 2.10 -6.61
CA LEU A 32 34.38 0.66 -6.77
C LEU A 32 34.40 -0.05 -5.44
N ASP A 33 35.07 0.50 -4.44
CA ASP A 33 35.19 -0.06 -3.10
C ASP A 33 33.81 -0.05 -2.41
N VAL A 34 33.12 1.08 -2.45
CA VAL A 34 31.76 1.24 -1.90
C VAL A 34 30.79 0.20 -2.47
N VAL A 35 30.80 -0.01 -3.79
CA VAL A 35 29.93 -1.01 -4.42
C VAL A 35 30.35 -2.43 -4.03
N SER A 36 31.66 -2.72 -4.06
CA SER A 36 32.18 -4.06 -3.79
C SER A 36 31.88 -4.54 -2.36
N GLU A 37 31.99 -3.67 -1.37
CA GLU A 37 31.68 -3.94 0.03
C GLU A 37 30.20 -4.26 0.25
N ASN A 38 29.31 -3.66 -0.54
CA ASN A 38 27.87 -3.80 -0.39
C ASN A 38 27.23 -4.90 -1.27
N ILE A 39 27.96 -5.51 -2.21
CA ILE A 39 27.44 -6.60 -3.06
C ILE A 39 26.96 -7.80 -2.22
N GLY A 40 27.64 -8.11 -1.12
CA GLY A 40 27.24 -9.18 -0.22
C GLY A 40 25.86 -8.95 0.42
N ILE A 41 25.60 -7.72 0.86
CA ILE A 41 24.30 -7.29 1.42
C ILE A 41 23.22 -7.36 0.34
N PHE A 42 23.51 -6.85 -0.85
CA PHE A 42 22.59 -6.92 -1.98
C PHE A 42 22.21 -8.35 -2.34
N ASN A 43 23.18 -9.27 -2.46
CA ASN A 43 22.92 -10.67 -2.77
C ASN A 43 22.09 -11.38 -1.70
N PHE A 44 22.31 -11.06 -0.43
CA PHE A 44 21.49 -11.55 0.68
C PHE A 44 20.04 -11.05 0.55
N ASN A 45 19.84 -9.76 0.37
CA ASN A 45 18.54 -9.16 0.19
C ASN A 45 17.81 -9.70 -1.05
N ARG A 46 18.53 -9.90 -2.16
CA ARG A 46 17.99 -10.46 -3.42
C ARG A 46 17.39 -11.84 -3.22
N GLY A 47 18.02 -12.69 -2.40
CA GLY A 47 17.48 -14.01 -2.08
C GLY A 47 16.13 -13.95 -1.40
N ILE A 48 15.99 -13.07 -0.41
CA ILE A 48 14.74 -12.88 0.34
C ILE A 48 13.67 -12.19 -0.57
N THR A 49 14.07 -11.18 -1.31
CA THR A 49 13.20 -10.48 -2.26
C THR A 49 12.59 -11.44 -3.29
N LYS A 50 13.44 -12.36 -3.84
CA LYS A 50 12.96 -13.38 -4.76
C LYS A 50 11.97 -14.33 -4.10
N TYR A 51 12.28 -14.81 -2.90
CA TYR A 51 11.39 -15.71 -2.16
C TYR A 51 10.03 -15.08 -1.91
N LEU A 52 9.98 -13.85 -1.40
CA LEU A 52 8.72 -13.15 -1.09
C LEU A 52 7.91 -12.82 -2.35
N TRP A 53 8.59 -12.48 -3.45
CA TRP A 53 7.94 -12.23 -4.73
C TRP A 53 7.32 -13.50 -5.32
N ASP A 54 8.02 -14.64 -5.23
CA ASP A 54 7.51 -15.93 -5.67
C ASP A 54 6.37 -16.40 -4.75
N TYR A 55 6.49 -16.17 -3.44
CA TYR A 55 5.43 -16.44 -2.45
C TYR A 55 4.13 -15.67 -2.77
N LYS A 56 4.23 -14.37 -3.08
CA LYS A 56 3.09 -13.55 -3.53
C LYS A 56 2.42 -14.15 -4.78
N LYS A 57 3.20 -14.76 -5.67
CA LYS A 57 2.69 -15.41 -6.88
C LYS A 57 2.07 -16.78 -6.64
N GLY A 58 2.13 -17.30 -5.43
CA GLY A 58 1.57 -18.60 -5.06
C GLY A 58 2.60 -19.74 -4.99
N ASP A 59 3.89 -19.48 -5.23
CA ASP A 59 4.95 -20.46 -5.02
C ASP A 59 5.30 -20.52 -3.53
N GLN A 60 4.49 -21.26 -2.78
CA GLN A 60 4.50 -21.29 -1.32
C GLN A 60 4.95 -22.65 -0.79
N PRO A 61 5.48 -22.73 0.46
CA PRO A 61 6.07 -23.95 1.03
C PRO A 61 5.18 -25.19 0.99
N VAL A 62 3.87 -25.03 1.08
CA VAL A 62 2.90 -26.13 1.03
C VAL A 62 2.99 -26.96 -0.25
N LEU A 63 3.40 -26.35 -1.38
CA LEU A 63 3.58 -27.05 -2.65
C LEU A 63 4.71 -28.08 -2.60
N TYR A 64 5.64 -27.93 -1.67
CA TYR A 64 6.83 -28.78 -1.51
C TYR A 64 6.70 -29.74 -0.32
N ARG A 65 5.52 -29.78 0.33
CA ARG A 65 5.29 -30.70 1.44
C ARG A 65 5.38 -32.15 0.97
N THR A 66 5.91 -33.01 1.85
CA THR A 66 6.01 -34.44 1.70
C THR A 66 5.38 -35.13 2.89
N LYS A 67 4.83 -36.32 2.70
CA LYS A 67 4.35 -37.21 3.75
C LYS A 67 5.10 -38.53 3.65
N VAL A 68 5.32 -39.17 4.78
CA VAL A 68 5.90 -40.53 4.84
C VAL A 68 4.79 -41.57 4.85
N GLU A 69 3.69 -41.26 5.54
CA GLU A 69 2.51 -42.14 5.63
C GLU A 69 1.49 -41.67 4.60
N ARG A 70 0.94 -42.62 3.85
CA ARG A 70 -0.06 -42.36 2.81
C ARG A 70 0.40 -41.25 1.83
N ASP A 71 1.53 -41.51 1.18
CA ASP A 71 2.11 -40.62 0.16
C ASP A 71 1.24 -40.50 -1.11
N ASP A 72 0.24 -41.39 -1.26
CA ASP A 72 -0.81 -41.36 -2.26
C ASP A 72 -1.85 -40.23 -2.03
N ILE A 73 -1.99 -39.74 -0.77
CA ILE A 73 -2.93 -38.67 -0.39
C ILE A 73 -2.14 -37.44 0.09
N ILE A 74 -1.73 -36.62 -0.86
CA ILE A 74 -1.01 -35.37 -0.59
C ILE A 74 -1.65 -34.25 -1.41
N ASN A 75 -2.60 -33.55 -0.80
CA ASN A 75 -3.18 -32.35 -1.37
C ASN A 75 -2.27 -31.15 -1.09
N LYS A 76 -2.04 -30.31 -2.06
CA LYS A 76 -1.18 -29.13 -1.99
C LYS A 76 -1.99 -27.90 -2.37
N VAL A 77 -2.75 -27.41 -1.40
CA VAL A 77 -3.68 -26.29 -1.62
C VAL A 77 -3.03 -24.99 -1.16
N VAL A 78 -3.00 -24.00 -2.04
CA VAL A 78 -2.55 -22.66 -1.76
C VAL A 78 -3.75 -21.73 -1.72
N GLU A 79 -4.10 -21.21 -0.55
CA GLU A 79 -4.97 -20.04 -0.42
C GLU A 79 -4.07 -18.80 -0.48
N ASN A 80 -3.99 -18.16 -1.64
CA ASN A 80 -2.99 -17.10 -1.87
C ASN A 80 -3.40 -15.76 -1.24
N HIS A 81 -3.57 -15.74 0.08
CA HIS A 81 -3.85 -14.52 0.84
C HIS A 81 -2.71 -13.49 0.77
N ALA A 82 -1.48 -13.92 0.47
CA ALA A 82 -0.37 -12.99 0.22
C ALA A 82 -0.67 -12.03 -0.94
N TYR A 83 -1.28 -12.53 -2.01
CA TYR A 83 -1.73 -11.69 -3.13
C TYR A 83 -2.80 -10.68 -2.69
N GLU A 84 -3.78 -11.13 -1.91
CA GLU A 84 -4.87 -10.28 -1.38
C GLU A 84 -4.32 -9.14 -0.50
N ILE A 85 -3.39 -9.44 0.41
CA ILE A 85 -2.72 -8.46 1.28
C ILE A 85 -2.00 -7.40 0.44
N VAL A 86 -1.22 -7.82 -0.56
CA VAL A 86 -0.48 -6.89 -1.43
C VAL A 86 -1.44 -6.00 -2.22
N GLN A 87 -2.48 -6.58 -2.83
CA GLN A 87 -3.47 -5.81 -3.60
C GLN A 87 -4.21 -4.80 -2.73
N PHE A 88 -4.58 -5.17 -1.51
CA PHE A 88 -5.21 -4.24 -0.57
C PHE A 88 -4.31 -3.03 -0.27
N ASN A 89 -3.05 -3.26 0.11
CA ASN A 89 -2.11 -2.17 0.43
C ASN A 89 -1.80 -1.28 -0.79
N VAL A 90 -1.68 -1.88 -1.98
CA VAL A 90 -1.48 -1.14 -3.23
C VAL A 90 -2.70 -0.28 -3.57
N ALA A 91 -3.90 -0.85 -3.47
CA ALA A 91 -5.13 -0.11 -3.73
C ALA A 91 -5.34 1.05 -2.74
N GLN A 92 -4.93 0.86 -1.48
CA GLN A 92 -5.07 1.88 -0.45
C GLN A 92 -4.15 3.09 -0.68
N THR A 93 -2.91 2.88 -1.14
CA THR A 93 -1.94 3.96 -1.39
C THR A 93 -2.00 4.50 -2.82
N TYR A 94 -2.23 3.64 -3.80
CA TYR A 94 -2.13 3.96 -5.23
C TYR A 94 -3.43 3.69 -6.00
N GLY A 95 -4.57 3.60 -5.31
CA GLY A 95 -5.88 3.49 -5.96
C GLY A 95 -6.22 4.73 -6.80
N GLU A 96 -5.78 5.89 -6.33
CA GLU A 96 -5.87 7.15 -7.03
C GLU A 96 -4.46 7.67 -7.42
N PRO A 97 -4.36 8.48 -8.49
CA PRO A 97 -3.08 9.09 -8.88
C PRO A 97 -2.55 10.04 -7.81
N ILE A 98 -1.25 9.93 -7.49
CA ILE A 98 -0.55 10.94 -6.70
C ILE A 98 -0.58 12.26 -7.46
N GLN A 99 -0.83 13.35 -6.76
CA GLN A 99 -0.92 14.70 -7.31
C GLN A 99 0.09 15.63 -6.63
N TYR A 100 0.65 16.53 -7.41
CA TYR A 100 1.43 17.65 -6.90
C TYR A 100 0.50 18.86 -6.82
N VAL A 101 0.37 19.43 -5.62
CA VAL A 101 -0.57 20.52 -5.34
C VAL A 101 0.21 21.76 -4.96
N SER A 102 -0.03 22.88 -5.61
CA SER A 102 0.66 24.14 -5.32
C SER A 102 0.45 24.58 -3.87
N THR A 103 1.52 25.05 -3.23
CA THR A 103 1.48 25.66 -1.89
C THR A 103 1.33 27.17 -1.93
N GLN A 104 1.39 27.78 -3.13
CA GLN A 104 1.36 29.22 -3.33
C GLN A 104 0.09 29.67 -4.04
N ASP A 105 -0.47 30.80 -3.64
CA ASP A 105 -1.63 31.43 -4.30
C ASP A 105 -1.19 32.32 -5.49
N SER A 106 -0.35 31.75 -6.37
CA SER A 106 0.14 32.41 -7.58
C SER A 106 -0.34 31.66 -8.81
N LYS A 107 -1.01 32.37 -9.72
CA LYS A 107 -1.49 31.77 -10.97
C LYS A 107 -0.36 31.13 -11.79
N GLU A 108 0.82 31.77 -11.86
CA GLU A 108 1.95 31.28 -12.62
C GLU A 108 2.50 29.95 -12.04
N VAL A 109 2.56 29.86 -10.70
CA VAL A 109 2.98 28.64 -10.01
C VAL A 109 1.94 27.54 -10.21
N ASN A 110 0.66 27.86 -10.05
CA ASN A 110 -0.44 26.89 -10.26
C ASN A 110 -0.45 26.33 -11.69
N ASP A 111 -0.31 27.19 -12.72
CA ASP A 111 -0.24 26.76 -14.12
C ASP A 111 1.00 25.89 -14.39
N SER A 112 2.12 26.18 -13.72
CA SER A 112 3.36 25.39 -13.81
C SER A 112 3.22 24.02 -13.13
N VAL A 113 2.59 23.94 -11.97
CA VAL A 113 2.31 22.68 -11.25
C VAL A 113 1.32 21.83 -12.04
N ASP A 114 0.28 22.42 -12.62
CA ASP A 114 -0.67 21.70 -13.51
C ASP A 114 0.07 21.12 -14.72
N THR A 115 0.98 21.90 -15.32
CA THR A 115 1.82 21.44 -16.45
C THR A 115 2.74 20.29 -16.02
N PHE A 116 3.30 20.34 -14.81
CA PHE A 116 4.13 19.27 -14.26
C PHE A 116 3.31 17.98 -14.05
N ASN A 117 2.09 18.08 -13.48
CA ASN A 117 1.16 16.95 -13.38
C ASN A 117 0.85 16.33 -14.75
N ASP A 118 0.70 17.15 -15.80
CA ASP A 118 0.49 16.66 -17.17
C ASP A 118 1.70 15.89 -17.70
N TYR A 119 2.94 16.34 -17.43
CA TYR A 119 4.15 15.58 -17.78
C TYR A 119 4.22 14.25 -17.05
N MET A 120 3.89 14.21 -15.74
CA MET A 120 3.83 12.99 -14.95
C MET A 120 2.77 12.00 -15.49
N LYS A 121 1.60 12.50 -15.87
CA LYS A 121 0.55 11.70 -16.51
C LYS A 121 1.01 11.12 -17.85
N ARG A 122 1.67 11.91 -18.71
CA ARG A 122 2.24 11.44 -19.99
C ARG A 122 3.36 10.42 -19.80
N ALA A 123 4.06 10.46 -18.67
CA ALA A 123 5.06 9.47 -18.28
C ALA A 123 4.45 8.18 -17.68
N PHE A 124 3.12 8.05 -17.63
CA PHE A 124 2.38 6.93 -17.02
C PHE A 124 2.71 6.72 -15.53
N LYS A 125 2.92 7.82 -14.79
CA LYS A 125 3.35 7.79 -13.40
C LYS A 125 2.46 6.91 -12.52
N HIS A 126 1.14 7.04 -12.63
CA HIS A 126 0.19 6.26 -11.83
C HIS A 126 0.38 4.74 -12.02
N GLN A 127 0.47 4.26 -13.27
CA GLN A 127 0.73 2.84 -13.55
C GLN A 127 2.07 2.37 -12.95
N ARG A 128 3.10 3.24 -12.98
CA ARG A 128 4.41 2.94 -12.39
C ARG A 128 4.34 2.88 -10.88
N ASN A 129 3.56 3.76 -10.26
CA ASN A 129 3.32 3.74 -8.81
C ASN A 129 2.61 2.47 -8.36
N VAL A 130 1.61 2.00 -9.09
CA VAL A 130 0.96 0.70 -8.81
C VAL A 130 1.99 -0.44 -8.86
N ALA A 131 2.77 -0.53 -9.94
CA ALA A 131 3.80 -1.57 -10.07
C ALA A 131 4.89 -1.47 -9.00
N GLN A 132 5.30 -0.25 -8.62
CA GLN A 132 6.24 0.00 -7.52
C GLN A 132 5.62 -0.41 -6.18
N GLY A 133 4.35 -0.08 -5.95
CA GLY A 133 3.62 -0.45 -4.73
C GLY A 133 3.54 -1.97 -4.52
N GLU A 134 3.38 -2.74 -5.60
CA GLU A 134 3.43 -4.20 -5.51
C GLU A 134 4.79 -4.71 -5.01
N TRP A 135 5.90 -4.15 -5.52
CA TRP A 135 7.24 -4.49 -5.02
C TRP A 135 7.40 -4.08 -3.56
N LYS A 136 7.03 -2.84 -3.21
CA LYS A 136 7.11 -2.30 -1.84
C LYS A 136 6.40 -3.19 -0.83
N SER A 137 5.14 -3.50 -1.07
CA SER A 137 4.32 -4.32 -0.17
C SER A 137 4.78 -5.78 -0.12
N ALA A 138 5.10 -6.39 -1.29
CA ALA A 138 5.49 -7.79 -1.36
C ALA A 138 6.90 -8.07 -0.85
N THR A 139 7.86 -7.16 -1.01
CA THR A 139 9.27 -7.43 -0.72
C THR A 139 9.92 -6.49 0.29
N GLY A 140 9.18 -5.49 0.77
CA GLY A 140 9.63 -4.54 1.78
C GLY A 140 10.41 -3.34 1.24
N THR A 141 10.82 -3.37 -0.03
CA THR A 141 11.48 -2.26 -0.71
C THR A 141 11.13 -2.24 -2.19
N SER A 142 11.26 -1.08 -2.80
CA SER A 142 11.00 -0.84 -4.21
C SER A 142 11.77 0.36 -4.71
N PHE A 143 11.80 0.55 -6.02
CA PHE A 143 12.52 1.64 -6.66
C PHE A 143 11.67 2.32 -7.72
N LEU A 144 11.81 3.63 -7.82
CA LEU A 144 11.39 4.41 -9.00
C LEU A 144 12.60 5.10 -9.60
N ALA A 145 12.60 5.23 -10.91
CA ALA A 145 13.66 5.93 -11.61
C ALA A 145 13.09 6.86 -12.67
N VAL A 146 13.69 8.05 -12.78
CA VAL A 146 13.45 9.00 -13.86
C VAL A 146 14.58 8.90 -14.87
N GLN A 147 14.22 8.68 -16.13
CA GLN A 147 15.20 8.55 -17.22
C GLN A 147 14.91 9.58 -18.31
N LYS A 148 15.93 10.31 -18.73
CA LYS A 148 15.89 11.22 -19.86
C LYS A 148 15.61 10.45 -21.16
N THR A 149 14.75 10.97 -22.02
CA THR A 149 14.40 10.32 -23.29
C THR A 149 15.05 10.98 -24.52
N GLY A 150 15.48 12.24 -24.42
CA GLY A 150 15.91 13.05 -25.55
C GLY A 150 14.78 13.51 -26.47
N ASN A 151 13.52 13.27 -26.12
CA ASN A 151 12.35 13.70 -26.88
C ASN A 151 11.67 14.87 -26.18
N LYS A 152 11.63 16.04 -26.79
CA LYS A 152 11.02 17.25 -26.23
C LYS A 152 9.54 17.09 -25.85
N ALA A 153 8.78 16.27 -26.57
CA ALA A 153 7.37 16.02 -26.25
C ALA A 153 7.16 15.12 -25.03
N LYS A 154 8.18 14.28 -24.74
CA LYS A 154 8.22 13.40 -23.56
C LYS A 154 9.66 13.44 -23.01
N PRO A 155 10.05 14.51 -22.29
CA PRO A 155 11.44 14.74 -21.89
C PRO A 155 12.01 13.66 -21.00
N PHE A 156 11.17 13.05 -20.19
CA PHE A 156 11.53 11.94 -19.32
C PHE A 156 10.50 10.80 -19.37
N ARG A 157 10.90 9.66 -18.90
CA ARG A 157 10.05 8.50 -18.60
C ARG A 157 10.31 8.04 -17.17
N ILE A 158 9.29 7.45 -16.57
CA ILE A 158 9.37 6.82 -15.25
C ILE A 158 9.42 5.32 -15.45
N VAL A 159 10.34 4.66 -14.79
CA VAL A 159 10.52 3.21 -14.81
C VAL A 159 10.56 2.67 -13.38
N VAL A 160 10.27 1.38 -13.23
CA VAL A 160 10.29 0.67 -11.95
C VAL A 160 11.43 -0.35 -12.00
N PRO A 161 12.64 0.02 -11.55
CA PRO A 161 13.72 -0.95 -11.40
C PRO A 161 13.32 -2.01 -10.37
N THR A 162 13.62 -3.27 -10.68
CA THR A 162 13.29 -4.36 -9.75
C THR A 162 14.29 -4.40 -8.59
N PRO A 163 13.82 -4.61 -7.34
CA PRO A 163 14.71 -4.80 -6.20
C PRO A 163 15.61 -6.04 -6.30
N MET A 164 15.38 -6.89 -7.31
CA MET A 164 16.26 -8.05 -7.59
C MET A 164 17.56 -7.66 -8.29
N ASN A 165 17.60 -6.50 -8.93
CA ASN A 165 18.79 -6.02 -9.64
C ASN A 165 19.17 -4.58 -9.28
N THR A 166 18.54 -3.99 -8.28
CA THR A 166 18.77 -2.60 -7.89
C THR A 166 18.86 -2.49 -6.38
N PHE A 167 19.80 -1.71 -5.88
CA PHE A 167 19.93 -1.39 -4.47
C PHE A 167 20.44 0.04 -4.27
N ALA A 168 20.17 0.58 -3.08
CA ALA A 168 20.60 1.90 -2.64
C ALA A 168 21.67 1.75 -1.56
N ILE A 169 22.64 2.66 -1.54
CA ILE A 169 23.69 2.76 -0.53
C ILE A 169 23.55 4.11 0.15
N TYR A 170 23.62 4.11 1.47
CA TYR A 170 23.46 5.27 2.34
C TYR A 170 24.77 5.61 3.02
N SER A 171 24.98 6.89 3.32
CA SER A 171 26.12 7.30 4.14
C SER A 171 25.91 6.85 5.58
N SER A 172 26.92 6.22 6.20
CA SER A 172 26.87 5.91 7.64
C SER A 172 26.97 7.14 8.54
N TYR A 173 27.47 8.27 8.01
CA TYR A 173 27.63 9.52 8.75
C TYR A 173 26.37 10.36 8.79
N THR A 174 25.67 10.48 7.64
CA THR A 174 24.49 11.34 7.50
C THR A 174 23.18 10.56 7.46
N GLY A 175 23.21 9.28 7.11
CA GLY A 175 22.02 8.47 6.83
C GLY A 175 21.37 8.78 5.48
N GLU A 176 21.97 9.66 4.67
CA GLU A 176 21.43 10.05 3.39
C GLU A 176 21.76 9.03 2.28
N HIS A 177 20.89 8.97 1.29
CA HIS A 177 21.07 8.16 0.10
C HIS A 177 22.15 8.79 -0.81
N ILE A 178 23.29 8.11 -0.97
CA ILE A 178 24.46 8.62 -1.71
C ILE A 178 24.71 7.94 -3.04
N LEU A 179 24.23 6.70 -3.22
CA LEU A 179 24.46 5.94 -4.46
C LEU A 179 23.33 4.95 -4.72
N SER A 180 22.81 4.94 -5.94
CA SER A 180 21.97 3.87 -6.47
C SER A 180 22.78 3.00 -7.43
N VAL A 181 22.64 1.69 -7.30
CA VAL A 181 23.35 0.69 -8.11
C VAL A 181 22.33 -0.20 -8.79
N GLN A 182 22.44 -0.34 -10.10
CA GLN A 182 21.64 -1.23 -10.91
C GLN A 182 22.51 -2.25 -11.63
N GLU A 183 22.25 -3.54 -11.38
CA GLU A 183 22.89 -4.65 -12.09
C GLU A 183 22.19 -4.87 -13.43
N LEU A 184 22.93 -4.79 -14.51
CA LEU A 184 22.45 -4.95 -15.87
C LEU A 184 23.31 -5.98 -16.63
N LYS A 185 22.82 -6.43 -17.78
CA LYS A 185 23.56 -7.26 -18.73
C LYS A 185 23.74 -6.51 -20.04
N ASP A 186 24.89 -6.61 -20.63
CA ASP A 186 25.13 -6.10 -21.98
C ASP A 186 24.56 -7.05 -23.06
N THR A 187 24.72 -6.67 -24.31
CA THR A 187 24.24 -7.45 -25.47
C THR A 187 24.87 -8.85 -25.55
N ASP A 188 26.07 -9.01 -25.00
CA ASP A 188 26.82 -10.26 -24.98
C ASP A 188 26.50 -11.11 -23.72
N GLY A 189 25.58 -10.61 -22.86
CA GLY A 189 25.17 -11.28 -21.63
C GLY A 189 26.12 -11.05 -20.45
N HIS A 190 27.17 -10.26 -20.58
CA HIS A 190 28.07 -9.93 -19.49
C HIS A 190 27.43 -8.95 -18.52
N GLN A 191 27.64 -9.22 -17.24
CA GLN A 191 27.10 -8.42 -16.14
C GLN A 191 27.95 -7.16 -15.94
N TYR A 192 27.25 -6.02 -15.70
CA TYR A 192 27.86 -4.77 -15.28
C TYR A 192 26.94 -4.03 -14.30
N TYR A 193 27.51 -3.11 -13.53
CA TYR A 193 26.79 -2.23 -12.63
C TYR A 193 26.75 -0.82 -13.21
N LEU A 194 25.55 -0.26 -13.26
CA LEU A 194 25.32 1.15 -13.56
C LEU A 194 25.00 1.84 -12.23
N CYS A 195 25.82 2.80 -11.86
CA CYS A 195 25.74 3.46 -10.56
C CYS A 195 25.44 4.94 -10.76
N PHE A 196 24.58 5.51 -9.93
CA PHE A 196 24.23 6.93 -9.96
C PHE A 196 24.43 7.53 -8.57
N SER A 197 25.31 8.50 -8.48
CA SER A 197 25.41 9.43 -7.35
C SER A 197 24.60 10.69 -7.65
N GLU A 198 24.66 11.68 -6.80
CA GLU A 198 23.97 12.96 -7.00
C GLU A 198 24.28 13.62 -8.35
N ASN A 199 25.56 13.59 -8.78
CA ASN A 199 26.03 14.33 -9.95
C ASN A 199 26.67 13.46 -11.04
N MET A 200 27.01 12.20 -10.70
CA MET A 200 27.83 11.35 -11.59
C MET A 200 27.16 10.01 -11.85
N GLU A 201 27.30 9.54 -13.09
CA GLU A 201 27.00 8.18 -13.52
C GLU A 201 28.32 7.41 -13.67
N PHE A 202 28.37 6.17 -13.14
CA PHE A 202 29.50 5.29 -13.25
C PHE A 202 29.10 3.94 -13.85
N LYS A 203 29.96 3.37 -14.66
CA LYS A 203 29.81 2.01 -15.19
C LYS A 203 30.93 1.12 -14.68
N ILE A 204 30.58 0.10 -13.90
CA ILE A 204 31.55 -0.87 -13.35
C ILE A 204 31.36 -2.20 -14.08
N LYS A 205 32.44 -2.72 -14.66
CA LYS A 205 32.46 -4.01 -15.35
C LYS A 205 33.75 -4.75 -15.01
N ASN A 206 33.65 -6.05 -14.71
CA ASN A 206 34.80 -6.90 -14.34
C ASN A 206 35.65 -6.32 -13.19
N GLY A 207 35.03 -5.75 -12.18
CA GLY A 207 35.71 -5.18 -11.03
C GLY A 207 36.52 -3.91 -11.33
N LYS A 208 36.17 -3.17 -12.38
CA LYS A 208 36.82 -1.89 -12.76
C LYS A 208 35.78 -0.87 -13.16
N VAL A 209 36.02 0.39 -12.84
CA VAL A 209 35.27 1.52 -13.40
C VAL A 209 35.71 1.68 -14.85
N VAL A 210 34.82 1.37 -15.79
CA VAL A 210 35.10 1.43 -17.23
C VAL A 210 34.65 2.73 -17.87
N ASP A 211 33.71 3.44 -17.24
CA ASP A 211 33.22 4.73 -17.70
C ASP A 211 32.67 5.54 -16.53
N HIS A 212 32.79 6.85 -16.59
CA HIS A 212 32.16 7.78 -15.65
C HIS A 212 31.90 9.13 -16.33
N LYS A 213 30.77 9.73 -16.06
CA LYS A 213 30.40 11.02 -16.63
C LYS A 213 29.41 11.76 -15.73
N PRO A 214 29.41 13.09 -15.73
CA PRO A 214 28.35 13.87 -15.09
C PRO A 214 27.01 13.67 -15.83
N HIS A 215 25.91 13.51 -15.08
CA HIS A 215 24.58 13.37 -15.67
C HIS A 215 23.73 14.65 -15.61
N GLY A 216 24.06 15.59 -14.72
CA GLY A 216 23.41 16.90 -14.64
C GLY A 216 21.95 16.88 -14.16
N PHE A 217 21.48 15.78 -13.55
CA PHE A 217 20.08 15.65 -13.10
C PHE A 217 19.80 16.36 -11.77
N GLY A 218 20.85 16.82 -11.06
CA GLY A 218 20.73 17.52 -9.78
C GLY A 218 20.15 16.67 -8.66
N GLY A 219 20.35 15.36 -8.73
CA GLY A 219 19.90 14.37 -7.75
C GLY A 219 20.06 12.95 -8.30
N ILE A 220 19.91 11.96 -7.43
CA ILE A 220 20.02 10.55 -7.81
C ILE A 220 18.75 10.12 -8.57
N PRO A 221 18.87 9.70 -9.85
CA PRO A 221 17.70 9.42 -10.68
C PRO A 221 16.96 8.12 -10.35
N ILE A 222 17.53 7.27 -9.52
CA ILE A 222 16.91 6.04 -9.01
C ILE A 222 16.73 6.19 -7.50
N VAL A 223 15.51 6.23 -7.02
CA VAL A 223 15.18 6.44 -5.61
C VAL A 223 14.57 5.18 -5.01
N GLU A 224 15.05 4.76 -3.83
CA GLU A 224 14.43 3.69 -3.04
C GLU A 224 13.18 4.19 -2.35
N ILE A 225 12.14 3.34 -2.32
CA ILE A 225 10.90 3.56 -1.57
C ILE A 225 10.70 2.36 -0.66
N PRO A 226 11.14 2.43 0.60
CA PRO A 226 10.95 1.36 1.56
C PRO A 226 9.49 1.27 2.04
N ASN A 227 9.06 0.08 2.44
CA ASN A 227 7.74 -0.13 3.03
C ASN A 227 7.65 0.39 4.47
N ASN A 228 8.77 0.36 5.18
CA ASN A 228 8.98 0.86 6.54
C ASN A 228 10.49 0.94 6.81
N GLN A 229 10.87 1.42 7.99
CA GLN A 229 12.26 1.61 8.37
C GLN A 229 13.10 0.33 8.25
N ASP A 230 12.56 -0.81 8.66
CA ASP A 230 13.24 -2.11 8.62
C ASP A 230 13.16 -2.81 7.27
N ARG A 231 12.49 -2.21 6.30
CA ARG A 231 12.19 -2.79 4.98
C ARG A 231 11.49 -4.15 5.08
N LEU A 232 10.59 -4.28 6.07
CA LEU A 232 9.73 -5.44 6.22
C LEU A 232 8.62 -5.44 5.16
N SER A 233 8.42 -6.59 4.55
CA SER A 233 7.26 -6.85 3.68
C SER A 233 5.98 -6.98 4.50
N ASP A 234 4.85 -6.64 3.92
CA ASP A 234 3.54 -6.87 4.54
C ASP A 234 3.20 -8.36 4.64
N ILE A 235 3.73 -9.17 3.71
CA ILE A 235 3.59 -10.64 3.75
C ILE A 235 4.44 -11.23 4.88
N GLU A 236 5.68 -10.76 5.02
CA GLU A 236 6.68 -11.30 5.93
C GLU A 236 6.23 -11.26 7.40
N ILE A 237 5.47 -10.23 7.77
CA ILE A 237 4.95 -10.03 9.12
C ILE A 237 3.99 -11.17 9.54
N VAL A 238 3.22 -11.73 8.60
CA VAL A 238 2.19 -12.75 8.85
C VAL A 238 2.45 -14.07 8.14
N ILE A 239 3.63 -14.26 7.56
CA ILE A 239 3.93 -15.40 6.67
C ILE A 239 3.72 -16.76 7.35
N THR A 240 4.01 -16.88 8.64
CA THR A 240 3.80 -18.11 9.40
C THR A 240 2.31 -18.43 9.60
N LEU A 241 1.46 -17.41 9.68
CA LEU A 241 0.01 -17.59 9.75
C LEU A 241 -0.52 -18.04 8.38
N LEU A 242 -0.01 -17.47 7.28
CA LEU A 242 -0.39 -17.87 5.93
C LEU A 242 0.04 -19.31 5.62
N ASP A 243 1.24 -19.71 6.02
CA ASP A 243 1.71 -21.09 5.89
C ASP A 243 0.83 -22.08 6.69
N SER A 244 0.37 -21.65 7.87
CA SER A 244 -0.53 -22.45 8.70
C SER A 244 -1.89 -22.65 8.04
N ILE A 245 -2.48 -21.59 7.45
CA ILE A 245 -3.75 -21.67 6.70
C ILE A 245 -3.63 -22.66 5.56
N ASN A 246 -2.58 -22.56 4.74
CA ASN A 246 -2.34 -23.47 3.61
C ASN A 246 -2.18 -24.94 4.07
N THR A 247 -1.46 -25.14 5.17
CA THR A 247 -1.25 -26.47 5.75
C THR A 247 -2.56 -27.04 6.26
N MET A 248 -3.37 -26.26 6.97
CA MET A 248 -4.69 -26.69 7.46
C MET A 248 -5.62 -27.05 6.31
N GLN A 249 -5.68 -26.21 5.29
CA GLN A 249 -6.53 -26.45 4.12
C GLN A 249 -6.10 -27.71 3.37
N SER A 250 -4.81 -27.92 3.19
CA SER A 250 -4.27 -29.11 2.54
C SER A 250 -4.57 -30.38 3.36
N ASN A 251 -4.40 -30.33 4.70
CA ASN A 251 -4.74 -31.43 5.57
C ASN A 251 -6.25 -31.72 5.58
N ARG A 252 -7.08 -30.69 5.48
CA ARG A 252 -8.52 -30.82 5.36
C ARG A 252 -8.92 -31.56 4.10
N MET A 253 -8.29 -31.21 2.95
CA MET A 253 -8.51 -31.93 1.71
C MET A 253 -8.01 -33.37 1.76
N ASP A 254 -6.83 -33.59 2.37
CA ASP A 254 -6.34 -34.96 2.63
C ASP A 254 -7.34 -35.79 3.46
N GLY A 255 -7.94 -35.18 4.50
CA GLY A 255 -8.94 -35.82 5.34
C GLY A 255 -10.21 -36.19 4.56
N VAL A 256 -10.69 -35.29 3.67
CA VAL A 256 -11.84 -35.59 2.81
C VAL A 256 -11.53 -36.75 1.85
N GLU A 257 -10.35 -36.75 1.23
CA GLU A 257 -9.95 -37.82 0.33
C GLU A 257 -9.75 -39.15 1.05
N GLN A 258 -9.17 -39.12 2.26
CA GLN A 258 -9.03 -40.30 3.11
C GLN A 258 -10.38 -40.86 3.55
N PHE A 259 -11.37 -40.00 3.78
CA PHE A 259 -12.74 -40.42 4.12
C PHE A 259 -13.39 -41.19 2.97
N VAL A 260 -13.19 -40.73 1.73
CA VAL A 260 -13.68 -41.43 0.53
C VAL A 260 -12.98 -42.79 0.36
N GLN A 261 -11.74 -42.92 0.82
CA GLN A 261 -10.93 -44.16 0.79
C GLN A 261 -10.93 -44.85 2.18
N ALA A 262 -12.09 -44.95 2.84
CA ALA A 262 -12.23 -45.48 4.18
C ALA A 262 -11.51 -46.83 4.40
N TRP A 263 -10.92 -47.02 5.58
CA TRP A 263 -10.33 -48.28 5.98
C TRP A 263 -11.38 -49.28 6.30
N ILE A 264 -11.29 -50.47 5.69
CA ILE A 264 -12.17 -51.59 6.02
C ILE A 264 -11.50 -52.43 7.09
N LYS A 265 -12.13 -52.52 8.24
CA LYS A 265 -11.67 -53.38 9.36
C LYS A 265 -12.34 -54.73 9.26
N PHE A 266 -11.54 -55.77 9.09
CA PHE A 266 -12.00 -57.14 9.11
C PHE A 266 -11.77 -57.74 10.51
N VAL A 267 -12.81 -58.25 11.12
CA VAL A 267 -12.75 -58.92 12.44
C VAL A 267 -13.19 -60.35 12.27
N ASN A 268 -12.35 -61.30 12.70
CA ASN A 268 -12.62 -62.75 12.59
C ASN A 268 -12.90 -63.20 11.14
N CYS A 269 -12.31 -62.54 10.16
CA CYS A 269 -12.45 -62.84 8.75
C CYS A 269 -11.14 -63.33 8.17
N GLU A 270 -11.15 -64.38 7.40
CA GLU A 270 -10.01 -64.80 6.58
C GLU A 270 -10.20 -64.22 5.18
N VAL A 271 -9.40 -63.19 4.83
CA VAL A 271 -9.46 -62.50 3.55
C VAL A 271 -8.07 -62.49 2.97
N ASP A 272 -7.90 -63.16 1.83
CA ASP A 272 -6.65 -63.05 1.08
C ASP A 272 -6.65 -61.83 0.10
N GLU A 273 -5.49 -61.49 -0.39
CA GLU A 273 -5.31 -60.33 -1.26
C GLU A 273 -6.12 -60.44 -2.56
N GLU A 274 -6.26 -61.61 -3.11
CA GLU A 274 -7.02 -61.85 -4.36
C GLU A 274 -8.52 -61.68 -4.16
N GLN A 275 -9.05 -62.11 -3.02
CA GLN A 275 -10.44 -61.92 -2.63
C GLN A 275 -10.74 -60.46 -2.34
N PHE A 276 -9.79 -59.74 -1.70
CA PHE A 276 -9.90 -58.30 -1.45
C PHE A 276 -9.97 -57.50 -2.73
N GLN A 277 -9.12 -57.79 -3.70
CA GLN A 277 -9.13 -57.15 -5.04
C GLN A 277 -10.42 -57.42 -5.80
N LYS A 278 -10.95 -58.63 -5.72
CA LYS A 278 -12.25 -58.99 -6.37
C LYS A 278 -13.41 -58.24 -5.67
N MET A 279 -13.40 -58.14 -4.36
CA MET A 279 -14.41 -57.36 -3.62
C MET A 279 -14.39 -55.89 -3.97
N LYS A 280 -13.19 -55.30 -4.10
CA LYS A 280 -12.99 -53.91 -4.54
C LYS A 280 -13.54 -53.66 -5.96
N MET A 281 -13.33 -54.60 -6.89
CA MET A 281 -13.85 -54.51 -8.25
C MET A 281 -15.37 -54.66 -8.37
N LEU A 282 -15.98 -55.48 -7.50
CA LEU A 282 -17.41 -55.74 -7.48
C LEU A 282 -18.22 -54.73 -6.66
N GLY A 283 -17.54 -53.88 -5.86
CA GLY A 283 -18.19 -52.94 -4.95
C GLY A 283 -19.06 -53.61 -3.88
N ALA A 284 -18.85 -54.92 -3.61
CA ALA A 284 -19.61 -55.71 -2.63
C ALA A 284 -18.68 -56.46 -1.68
N LEU A 285 -19.03 -56.42 -0.40
CA LEU A 285 -18.35 -57.13 0.70
C LEU A 285 -19.07 -58.45 0.97
N VAL A 286 -18.40 -59.56 0.69
CA VAL A 286 -18.86 -60.90 1.08
C VAL A 286 -17.87 -61.47 2.08
N VAL A 287 -18.28 -61.58 3.34
CA VAL A 287 -17.44 -62.04 4.43
C VAL A 287 -17.88 -63.45 4.87
N LYS A 288 -16.93 -64.35 5.00
CA LYS A 288 -17.16 -65.71 5.54
C LYS A 288 -16.59 -65.73 6.94
N SER A 289 -17.43 -66.21 7.89
CA SER A 289 -16.98 -66.49 9.26
C SER A 289 -16.08 -67.71 9.24
N ASN A 290 -14.99 -67.66 10.03
CA ASN A 290 -14.11 -68.81 10.21
C ASN A 290 -14.84 -69.92 10.97
N ASN A 291 -14.86 -71.11 10.36
CA ASN A 291 -15.58 -72.26 10.95
C ASN A 291 -14.97 -72.67 12.31
N GLY A 292 -15.65 -72.32 13.41
CA GLY A 292 -15.26 -72.75 14.74
C GLY A 292 -15.14 -71.65 15.82
N SER A 293 -15.37 -70.41 15.52
CA SER A 293 -15.38 -69.31 16.50
C SER A 293 -16.82 -68.96 16.85
N GLU A 294 -17.11 -68.83 18.18
CA GLU A 294 -18.39 -68.31 18.72
C GLU A 294 -18.64 -66.86 18.30
N ASN A 295 -17.63 -66.15 17.81
CA ASN A 295 -17.72 -64.77 17.39
C ASN A 295 -18.04 -64.65 15.92
N LYS A 296 -19.08 -63.91 15.58
CA LYS A 296 -19.48 -63.62 14.19
C LYS A 296 -18.42 -62.81 13.44
N ALA A 297 -18.26 -63.09 12.17
CA ALA A 297 -17.48 -62.25 11.31
C ALA A 297 -18.16 -60.88 11.18
N ASP A 298 -17.38 -59.84 11.37
CA ASP A 298 -17.84 -58.45 11.28
C ASP A 298 -16.91 -57.63 10.39
N VAL A 299 -17.49 -56.76 9.63
CA VAL A 299 -16.76 -55.82 8.77
C VAL A 299 -17.27 -54.43 9.04
N ASP A 300 -16.41 -53.62 9.59
CA ASP A 300 -16.71 -52.26 9.94
C ASP A 300 -15.85 -51.32 9.06
N VAL A 301 -16.45 -50.20 8.72
CA VAL A 301 -15.75 -49.13 8.00
C VAL A 301 -15.27 -48.10 9.03
N MET A 302 -13.99 -48.11 9.32
CA MET A 302 -13.42 -47.11 10.20
C MET A 302 -13.35 -45.76 9.47
N THR A 303 -14.30 -44.90 9.75
CA THR A 303 -14.30 -43.50 9.32
C THR A 303 -13.73 -42.65 10.44
N ASN A 304 -12.67 -41.92 10.15
CA ASN A 304 -12.16 -40.92 11.07
C ASN A 304 -12.83 -39.58 10.69
N GLU A 305 -13.87 -39.20 11.41
CA GLU A 305 -14.57 -37.95 11.17
C GLU A 305 -13.66 -36.76 11.58
N LEU A 306 -13.08 -36.10 10.59
CA LEU A 306 -12.45 -34.79 10.83
C LEU A 306 -13.58 -33.78 11.07
N ASP A 307 -13.58 -33.11 12.23
CA ASP A 307 -14.54 -32.04 12.50
C ASP A 307 -14.22 -30.84 11.58
N GLN A 308 -14.90 -30.79 10.45
CA GLN A 308 -14.75 -29.78 9.44
C GLN A 308 -15.09 -28.37 9.97
N THR A 309 -16.00 -28.29 10.94
CA THR A 309 -16.45 -27.04 11.54
C THR A 309 -15.35 -26.46 12.44
N GLN A 310 -14.73 -27.28 13.28
CA GLN A 310 -13.60 -26.82 14.11
C GLN A 310 -12.40 -26.41 13.28
N CYS A 311 -12.10 -27.14 12.20
CA CYS A 311 -11.04 -26.74 11.25
C CYS A 311 -11.33 -25.39 10.58
N GLN A 312 -12.58 -25.13 10.22
CA GLN A 312 -12.98 -23.85 9.63
C GLN A 312 -12.86 -22.72 10.65
N VAL A 313 -13.36 -22.90 11.86
CA VAL A 313 -13.24 -21.89 12.93
C VAL A 313 -11.78 -21.56 13.23
N ALA A 314 -10.92 -22.56 13.35
CA ALA A 314 -9.50 -22.33 13.58
C ALA A 314 -8.81 -21.59 12.41
N LYS A 315 -9.19 -21.90 11.16
CA LYS A 315 -8.68 -21.20 9.99
C LYS A 315 -9.12 -19.74 9.96
N ASP A 316 -10.39 -19.47 10.23
CA ASP A 316 -10.97 -18.13 10.26
C ASP A 316 -10.32 -17.28 11.37
N ASP A 317 -10.07 -17.86 12.55
CA ASP A 317 -9.36 -17.20 13.65
C ASP A 317 -7.92 -16.81 13.26
N ILE A 318 -7.16 -17.69 12.59
CA ILE A 318 -5.81 -17.40 12.11
C ILE A 318 -5.85 -16.28 11.07
N TRP A 319 -6.84 -16.30 10.15
CA TRP A 319 -6.98 -15.27 9.13
C TRP A 319 -7.38 -13.92 9.72
N ASP A 320 -8.33 -13.88 10.64
CA ASP A 320 -8.73 -12.65 11.34
C ASP A 320 -7.58 -12.06 12.16
N ASN A 321 -6.76 -12.89 12.80
CA ASN A 321 -5.52 -12.45 13.45
C ASN A 321 -4.51 -11.86 12.46
N ALA A 322 -4.32 -12.46 11.29
CA ALA A 322 -3.46 -11.92 10.25
C ALA A 322 -3.95 -10.55 9.75
N LEU A 323 -5.25 -10.39 9.50
CA LEU A 323 -5.86 -9.13 9.11
C LEU A 323 -5.70 -8.07 10.20
N SER A 324 -5.90 -8.42 11.47
CA SER A 324 -5.74 -7.52 12.62
C SER A 324 -4.31 -7.01 12.75
N ILE A 325 -3.29 -7.89 12.64
CA ILE A 325 -1.86 -7.53 12.66
C ILE A 325 -1.54 -6.55 11.54
N LEU A 326 -2.14 -6.73 10.38
CA LEU A 326 -1.92 -5.90 9.19
C LEU A 326 -2.80 -4.64 9.17
N ALA A 327 -3.68 -4.45 10.15
CA ALA A 327 -4.70 -3.41 10.17
C ALA A 327 -5.55 -3.39 8.87
N ILE A 328 -5.83 -4.57 8.32
CA ILE A 328 -6.72 -4.74 7.17
C ILE A 328 -8.14 -4.98 7.71
N PRO A 329 -9.14 -4.20 7.27
CA PRO A 329 -10.52 -4.36 7.71
C PRO A 329 -11.08 -5.74 7.40
N SER A 330 -11.73 -6.38 8.38
CA SER A 330 -12.41 -7.65 8.16
C SER A 330 -13.66 -7.46 7.29
N LYS A 331 -13.90 -8.39 6.37
CA LYS A 331 -15.10 -8.40 5.51
C LYS A 331 -16.37 -8.86 6.23
N GLN A 332 -16.26 -9.35 7.49
CA GLN A 332 -17.35 -9.97 8.26
C GLN A 332 -18.18 -8.97 9.08
N GLY A 333 -18.32 -7.74 8.64
CA GLY A 333 -19.16 -6.75 9.31
C GLY A 333 -20.65 -7.05 9.17
N ASN A 334 -21.31 -7.46 10.25
CA ASN A 334 -22.77 -7.57 10.28
C ASN A 334 -23.37 -6.16 10.28
N THR A 335 -23.93 -5.74 9.16
CA THR A 335 -24.36 -4.35 8.87
C THR A 335 -25.82 -4.04 9.25
N GLY A 336 -26.42 -4.85 10.12
CA GLY A 336 -27.82 -4.66 10.52
C GLY A 336 -28.03 -3.37 11.32
N GLY A 337 -28.56 -2.34 10.68
CA GLY A 337 -29.14 -1.15 11.32
C GLY A 337 -28.19 -0.05 11.78
N ASP A 338 -26.88 -0.17 11.54
CA ASP A 338 -25.88 0.82 11.95
C ASP A 338 -25.70 1.95 10.92
N THR A 339 -25.32 3.13 11.39
CA THR A 339 -24.87 4.21 10.50
C THR A 339 -23.55 3.84 9.85
N GLN A 340 -23.28 4.31 8.63
CA GLN A 340 -22.06 4.01 7.90
C GLN A 340 -20.79 4.33 8.71
N GLY A 341 -20.78 5.45 9.45
CA GLY A 341 -19.65 5.82 10.31
C GLY A 341 -19.41 4.83 11.46
N ALA A 342 -20.48 4.27 12.05
CA ALA A 342 -20.35 3.24 13.09
C ALA A 342 -19.81 1.92 12.53
N VAL A 343 -20.19 1.58 11.29
CA VAL A 343 -19.66 0.39 10.58
C VAL A 343 -18.18 0.57 10.24
N GLU A 344 -17.76 1.75 9.77
CA GLU A 344 -16.38 2.06 9.45
C GLU A 344 -15.47 2.00 10.68
N LEU A 345 -15.89 2.60 11.81
CA LEU A 345 -15.16 2.55 13.08
C LEU A 345 -15.03 1.11 13.59
N ARG A 346 -16.12 0.35 13.57
CA ARG A 346 -16.14 -1.04 14.05
C ARG A 346 -15.26 -1.95 13.17
N ASN A 347 -15.24 -1.76 11.87
CA ASN A 347 -14.49 -2.59 10.94
C ASN A 347 -13.00 -2.22 10.84
N GLY A 348 -12.52 -1.22 11.57
CA GLY A 348 -11.10 -0.88 11.65
C GLY A 348 -10.55 -0.08 10.45
N TRP A 349 -11.42 0.57 9.64
CA TRP A 349 -10.98 1.37 8.49
C TRP A 349 -10.10 2.55 8.89
N ASP A 350 -10.36 3.18 10.05
CA ASP A 350 -9.53 4.28 10.55
C ASP A 350 -8.12 3.80 10.92
N PHE A 351 -8.00 2.59 11.48
CA PHE A 351 -6.71 1.97 11.75
C PHE A 351 -5.92 1.72 10.46
N SER A 352 -6.62 1.22 9.44
CA SER A 352 -6.04 0.99 8.12
C SER A 352 -5.55 2.28 7.47
N LYS A 353 -6.36 3.34 7.50
CA LYS A 353 -5.99 4.68 6.99
C LYS A 353 -4.77 5.25 7.74
N ASN A 354 -4.74 5.16 9.05
CA ASN A 354 -3.60 5.66 9.85
C ASN A 354 -2.31 4.88 9.54
N ARG A 355 -2.40 3.56 9.34
CA ARG A 355 -1.25 2.76 8.93
C ARG A 355 -0.75 3.15 7.52
N ALA A 356 -1.65 3.41 6.58
CA ALA A 356 -1.30 3.88 5.25
C ALA A 356 -0.55 5.22 5.32
N LYS A 357 -1.04 6.19 6.09
CA LYS A 357 -0.38 7.49 6.30
C LYS A 357 1.05 7.38 6.84
N LEU A 358 1.34 6.39 7.70
CA LEU A 358 2.72 6.16 8.16
C LEU A 358 3.64 5.71 7.01
N LYS A 359 3.10 4.96 6.04
CA LYS A 359 3.86 4.54 4.85
C LYS A 359 3.98 5.64 3.81
N ASP A 360 3.04 6.60 3.79
CA ASP A 360 3.05 7.72 2.86
C ASP A 360 4.26 8.63 3.08
N ALA A 361 4.74 8.76 4.31
CA ALA A 361 5.94 9.57 4.59
C ALA A 361 7.14 9.14 3.74
N TYR A 362 7.36 7.84 3.57
CA TYR A 362 8.43 7.31 2.71
C TYR A 362 8.16 7.53 1.23
N VAL A 363 6.88 7.51 0.84
CA VAL A 363 6.48 7.77 -0.54
C VAL A 363 6.66 9.24 -0.89
N ILE A 364 6.24 10.15 0.01
CA ILE A 364 6.35 11.60 -0.18
C ILE A 364 7.81 12.01 -0.34
N GLU A 365 8.70 11.55 0.57
CA GLU A 365 10.14 11.83 0.48
C GLU A 365 10.72 11.40 -0.88
N ALA A 366 10.37 10.21 -1.34
CA ALA A 366 10.85 9.70 -2.62
C ALA A 366 10.25 10.46 -3.81
N GLU A 367 8.99 10.86 -3.74
CA GLU A 367 8.31 11.65 -4.77
C GLU A 367 8.92 13.05 -4.93
N GLU A 368 9.28 13.71 -3.82
CA GLU A 368 9.98 15.00 -3.84
C GLU A 368 11.33 14.88 -4.54
N LYS A 369 12.15 13.88 -4.18
CA LYS A 369 13.45 13.61 -4.83
C LYS A 369 13.29 13.32 -6.32
N LEU A 370 12.28 12.54 -6.71
CA LEU A 370 11.98 12.24 -8.12
C LEU A 370 11.48 13.46 -8.88
N ALA A 371 10.69 14.32 -8.25
CA ALA A 371 10.19 15.55 -8.83
C ALA A 371 11.34 16.51 -9.14
N ASP A 372 12.31 16.67 -8.23
CA ASP A 372 13.50 17.50 -8.46
C ASP A 372 14.31 17.02 -9.67
N VAL A 373 14.55 15.72 -9.78
CA VAL A 373 15.22 15.12 -10.94
C VAL A 373 14.42 15.36 -12.22
N ALA A 374 13.09 15.18 -12.18
CA ALA A 374 12.24 15.40 -13.35
C ALA A 374 12.22 16.87 -13.80
N LEU A 375 12.14 17.82 -12.87
CA LEU A 375 12.19 19.24 -13.13
C LEU A 375 13.54 19.66 -13.73
N ASN A 376 14.65 19.10 -13.24
CA ASN A 376 15.97 19.36 -13.78
C ASN A 376 16.12 18.79 -15.21
N ILE A 377 15.56 17.61 -15.49
CA ILE A 377 15.52 17.08 -16.86
C ILE A 377 14.70 17.98 -17.78
N LEU A 378 13.56 18.52 -17.32
CA LEU A 378 12.78 19.49 -18.08
C LEU A 378 13.60 20.74 -18.42
N ARG A 379 14.38 21.27 -17.45
CA ARG A 379 15.29 22.41 -17.69
C ARG A 379 16.34 22.09 -18.74
N ILE A 380 16.99 20.93 -18.68
CA ILE A 380 17.98 20.46 -19.63
C ILE A 380 17.39 20.34 -21.03
N GLU A 381 16.15 19.90 -21.17
CA GLU A 381 15.46 19.75 -22.46
C GLU A 381 14.81 21.05 -22.96
N GLY A 382 15.03 22.18 -22.27
CA GLY A 382 14.50 23.51 -22.66
C GLY A 382 12.99 23.65 -22.45
N GLN A 383 12.42 22.88 -21.54
CA GLN A 383 11.01 22.91 -21.09
C GLN A 383 10.91 23.40 -19.63
N SER A 384 11.72 24.40 -19.26
CA SER A 384 11.82 24.89 -17.90
C SER A 384 10.45 25.35 -17.38
N LEU A 385 10.08 24.83 -16.23
CA LEU A 385 8.98 25.33 -15.41
C LEU A 385 9.56 26.19 -14.29
N ASN A 386 8.90 27.31 -13.96
CA ASN A 386 9.35 28.22 -12.90
C ASN A 386 8.88 27.74 -11.52
N ILE A 387 9.14 26.47 -11.22
CA ILE A 387 8.82 25.84 -9.94
C ILE A 387 9.99 24.96 -9.46
N THR A 388 10.02 24.75 -8.15
CA THR A 388 10.90 23.83 -7.43
C THR A 388 10.03 22.88 -6.59
N SER A 389 10.63 21.88 -5.97
CA SER A 389 9.90 20.99 -5.02
C SER A 389 9.30 21.72 -3.81
N ASN A 390 9.79 22.92 -3.48
CA ASN A 390 9.23 23.74 -2.39
C ASN A 390 7.93 24.47 -2.76
N ASP A 391 7.58 24.54 -4.04
CA ASP A 391 6.41 25.27 -4.53
C ASP A 391 5.15 24.42 -4.59
N PHE A 392 5.27 23.12 -4.27
CA PHE A 392 4.15 22.18 -4.22
C PHE A 392 4.32 21.17 -3.09
N GLU A 393 3.22 20.59 -2.66
CA GLU A 393 3.17 19.42 -1.78
C GLU A 393 2.71 18.17 -2.56
N VAL A 394 3.19 17.01 -2.12
CA VAL A 394 2.79 15.71 -2.68
C VAL A 394 1.53 15.24 -1.96
N ASN A 395 0.42 15.18 -2.69
CA ASN A 395 -0.84 14.69 -2.16
C ASN A 395 -1.08 13.24 -2.62
N ILE A 396 -1.22 12.32 -1.64
CA ILE A 396 -1.59 10.93 -1.85
C ILE A 396 -3.06 10.78 -1.44
N PRO A 397 -3.99 10.79 -2.40
CA PRO A 397 -5.39 10.63 -2.08
C PRO A 397 -5.66 9.16 -1.72
N HIS A 398 -6.00 8.89 -0.48
CA HIS A 398 -6.52 7.58 -0.10
C HIS A 398 -7.92 7.43 -0.68
N SER A 399 -8.10 6.38 -1.48
CA SER A 399 -9.37 6.09 -2.15
C SER A 399 -10.52 6.20 -1.16
N PRO A 400 -11.51 7.03 -1.47
CA PRO A 400 -12.60 7.27 -0.55
C PRO A 400 -13.55 6.09 -0.59
N GLN A 401 -13.55 5.31 0.46
CA GLN A 401 -14.83 4.75 0.93
C GLN A 401 -15.63 5.86 1.64
N ASP A 402 -15.18 7.09 1.43
CA ASP A 402 -15.80 8.27 1.98
C ASP A 402 -17.12 8.49 1.24
N ASN A 403 -18.21 8.28 1.95
CA ASN A 403 -19.53 8.60 1.45
C ASN A 403 -19.54 10.07 1.01
N MET A 404 -19.58 10.28 -0.29
CA MET A 404 -19.60 11.61 -0.91
C MET A 404 -20.68 12.49 -0.27
N THR A 405 -21.80 11.87 0.15
CA THR A 405 -22.88 12.54 0.88
C THR A 405 -22.46 13.03 2.26
N VAL A 406 -21.66 12.24 3.02
CA VAL A 406 -21.15 12.66 4.33
C VAL A 406 -20.19 13.83 4.18
N LYS A 407 -19.24 13.75 3.25
CA LYS A 407 -18.31 14.85 2.96
C LYS A 407 -19.03 16.12 2.49
N ALA A 408 -20.00 15.98 1.61
CA ALA A 408 -20.81 17.11 1.16
C ALA A 408 -21.60 17.74 2.31
N ASN A 409 -22.14 16.93 3.23
CA ASN A 409 -22.83 17.42 4.42
C ASN A 409 -21.84 18.10 5.39
N VAL A 410 -20.63 17.56 5.60
CA VAL A 410 -19.58 18.20 6.41
C VAL A 410 -19.22 19.56 5.80
N PHE A 411 -19.01 19.65 4.49
CA PHE A 411 -18.76 20.91 3.81
C PHE A 411 -19.90 21.92 4.06
N LEU A 412 -21.14 21.49 3.86
CA LEU A 412 -22.32 22.34 4.08
C LEU A 412 -22.40 22.86 5.52
N LEU A 413 -22.19 21.98 6.50
CA LEU A 413 -22.21 22.34 7.93
C LEU A 413 -21.09 23.31 8.30
N LEU A 414 -19.88 23.12 7.78
CA LEU A 414 -18.75 24.02 8.02
C LEU A 414 -19.00 25.41 7.46
N VAL A 415 -19.53 25.50 6.22
CA VAL A 415 -19.89 26.77 5.59
C VAL A 415 -21.06 27.45 6.34
N GLN A 416 -22.06 26.69 6.78
CA GLN A 416 -23.17 27.21 7.59
C GLN A 416 -22.69 27.71 8.98
N ALA A 417 -21.66 27.08 9.55
CA ALA A 417 -21.02 27.51 10.79
C ALA A 417 -20.15 28.77 10.64
N GLY A 418 -20.06 29.34 9.41
CA GLY A 418 -19.27 30.54 9.14
C GLY A 418 -17.78 30.30 8.91
N ILE A 419 -17.36 29.04 8.70
CA ILE A 419 -15.97 28.70 8.35
C ILE A 419 -15.72 29.12 6.90
N HIS A 420 -14.56 29.73 6.66
CA HIS A 420 -14.16 30.16 5.31
C HIS A 420 -14.26 29.01 4.31
N PRO A 421 -14.87 29.19 3.12
CA PRO A 421 -15.14 28.11 2.16
C PRO A 421 -13.90 27.31 1.75
N LEU A 422 -12.74 27.95 1.59
CA LEU A 422 -11.48 27.27 1.28
C LEU A 422 -11.08 26.29 2.39
N ILE A 423 -11.20 26.69 3.65
CA ILE A 423 -10.91 25.81 4.80
C ILE A 423 -11.91 24.68 4.85
N ALA A 424 -13.21 24.95 4.59
CA ALA A 424 -14.23 23.94 4.55
C ALA A 424 -13.98 22.90 3.44
N ILE A 425 -13.54 23.33 2.26
CA ILE A 425 -13.17 22.45 1.14
C ILE A 425 -11.95 21.58 1.53
N LYS A 426 -10.91 22.18 2.11
CA LYS A 426 -9.73 21.42 2.59
C LYS A 426 -10.10 20.39 3.66
N THR A 427 -10.95 20.78 4.61
CA THR A 427 -11.35 19.91 5.75
C THR A 427 -12.26 18.78 5.32
N CYS A 428 -13.21 19.01 4.40
CA CYS A 428 -14.13 17.95 3.95
C CYS A 428 -13.44 16.91 3.06
N GLY A 429 -12.30 17.23 2.44
CA GLY A 429 -11.54 16.31 1.60
C GLY A 429 -12.31 15.73 0.42
N LEU A 430 -13.31 16.47 -0.11
CA LEU A 430 -14.12 16.03 -1.25
C LEU A 430 -13.37 16.19 -2.58
N TRP A 431 -12.48 17.17 -2.66
CA TRP A 431 -11.68 17.48 -3.84
C TRP A 431 -10.20 17.47 -3.50
N ASN A 432 -9.40 16.98 -4.43
CA ASN A 432 -7.96 16.83 -4.25
C ASN A 432 -7.22 18.18 -4.25
N ASP A 433 -7.72 19.14 -5.02
CA ASP A 433 -7.20 20.50 -5.11
C ASP A 433 -8.26 21.50 -4.62
N ALA A 434 -8.18 21.79 -3.33
CA ALA A 434 -9.15 22.67 -2.67
C ALA A 434 -9.05 24.12 -3.15
N GLU A 435 -7.85 24.60 -3.50
CA GLU A 435 -7.62 25.97 -3.93
C GLU A 435 -8.14 26.21 -5.33
N LYS A 436 -7.87 25.29 -6.25
CA LYS A 436 -8.40 25.32 -7.60
C LYS A 436 -9.95 25.29 -7.60
N VAL A 437 -10.54 24.41 -6.79
CA VAL A 437 -12.00 24.33 -6.64
C VAL A 437 -12.57 25.64 -6.08
N PHE A 438 -11.92 26.21 -5.06
CA PHE A 438 -12.34 27.49 -4.51
C PHE A 438 -12.26 28.61 -5.53
N LEU A 439 -11.12 28.75 -6.25
CA LEU A 439 -10.95 29.77 -7.30
C LEU A 439 -11.99 29.61 -8.44
N MET A 440 -12.24 28.40 -8.90
CA MET A 440 -13.25 28.11 -9.90
C MET A 440 -14.67 28.39 -9.40
N SER A 441 -14.93 28.18 -8.11
CA SER A 441 -16.23 28.38 -7.50
C SER A 441 -16.50 29.85 -7.11
N LYS A 442 -15.43 30.65 -6.93
CA LYS A 442 -15.53 32.05 -6.49
C LYS A 442 -16.51 32.89 -7.31
N PRO A 443 -16.50 32.89 -8.65
CA PRO A 443 -17.45 33.66 -9.43
C PRO A 443 -18.93 33.27 -9.18
N TYR A 444 -19.17 31.98 -8.90
CA TYR A 444 -20.51 31.47 -8.59
C TYR A 444 -20.94 31.81 -7.17
N LEU A 445 -19.98 31.80 -6.23
CA LEU A 445 -20.19 32.18 -4.83
C LEU A 445 -20.51 33.69 -4.74
N ASP A 446 -19.70 34.53 -5.41
CA ASP A 446 -19.90 35.98 -5.46
C ASP A 446 -21.23 36.36 -6.11
N ALA A 447 -21.66 35.62 -7.14
CA ALA A 447 -22.96 35.80 -7.77
C ALA A 447 -24.16 35.33 -6.88
N LYS A 448 -23.92 34.35 -5.98
CA LYS A 448 -24.96 33.76 -5.12
C LYS A 448 -25.11 34.49 -3.78
N TYR A 449 -24.00 34.93 -3.21
CA TYR A 449 -23.92 35.59 -1.91
C TYR A 449 -23.51 37.05 -2.16
N LYS A 450 -24.50 37.92 -2.39
CA LYS A 450 -24.25 39.36 -2.42
C LYS A 450 -23.71 39.80 -1.06
N THR A 451 -22.80 40.76 -1.06
CA THR A 451 -22.32 41.38 0.16
C THR A 451 -23.48 42.02 0.92
N ILE A 452 -23.36 42.14 2.25
CA ILE A 452 -24.39 42.79 3.09
C ILE A 452 -24.71 44.19 2.55
N ASP A 453 -23.68 44.93 2.09
CA ASP A 453 -23.82 46.26 1.50
C ASP A 453 -24.59 46.23 0.18
N GLU A 454 -24.39 45.24 -0.68
CA GLU A 454 -25.19 45.07 -1.91
C GLU A 454 -26.63 44.65 -1.59
N MET A 455 -26.88 43.82 -0.58
CA MET A 455 -28.23 43.48 -0.13
C MET A 455 -28.95 44.69 0.47
N ILE A 456 -28.24 45.51 1.24
CA ILE A 456 -28.78 46.76 1.80
C ILE A 456 -29.12 47.75 0.68
N SER A 457 -28.27 47.86 -0.35
CA SER A 457 -28.50 48.77 -1.49
C SER A 457 -29.71 48.37 -2.37
N GLU A 458 -30.12 47.10 -2.36
CA GLU A 458 -31.33 46.61 -3.08
C GLU A 458 -32.65 46.77 -2.29
N ILE A 459 -32.57 47.10 -0.99
CA ILE A 459 -33.79 47.37 -0.19
C ILE A 459 -34.25 48.78 -0.48
N PRO A 460 -35.45 48.97 -1.04
CA PRO A 460 -35.97 50.32 -1.25
C PRO A 460 -36.05 51.07 0.09
N ASN A 461 -35.40 52.24 0.19
CA ASN A 461 -35.30 53.07 1.39
C ASN A 461 -34.53 52.43 2.55
N ALA A 462 -33.48 51.62 2.28
CA ALA A 462 -32.66 50.97 3.32
C ALA A 462 -32.10 51.97 4.33
N ASP A 463 -31.61 53.12 3.91
CA ASP A 463 -31.09 54.19 4.78
C ASP A 463 -32.14 54.76 5.73
N GLU A 464 -33.39 54.84 5.27
CA GLU A 464 -34.50 55.33 6.09
C GLU A 464 -34.99 54.29 7.12
N GLN A 465 -34.90 53.00 6.76
CA GLN A 465 -35.24 51.90 7.65
C GLN A 465 -34.12 51.68 8.69
N LEU A 466 -32.84 51.83 8.34
CA LEU A 466 -31.74 51.81 9.26
C LEU A 466 -31.80 52.94 10.27
N LYS A 467 -32.07 54.16 9.85
CA LYS A 467 -32.28 55.33 10.77
C LYS A 467 -33.45 55.10 11.74
N LYS A 468 -34.56 54.55 11.26
CA LYS A 468 -35.68 54.19 12.12
C LYS A 468 -35.36 53.09 13.12
N ALA A 469 -34.56 52.10 12.71
CA ALA A 469 -34.10 51.02 13.59
C ALA A 469 -33.11 51.53 14.68
N GLU A 470 -32.23 52.47 14.33
CA GLU A 470 -31.32 53.13 15.28
C GLU A 470 -32.09 54.05 16.25
N GLU A 471 -33.11 54.80 15.77
CA GLU A 471 -33.96 55.56 16.64
C GLU A 471 -34.79 54.69 17.61
N ILE A 472 -35.29 53.55 17.17
CA ILE A 472 -35.98 52.56 18.02
C ILE A 472 -35.04 52.01 19.07
N LYS A 473 -33.82 51.63 18.67
CA LYS A 473 -32.79 51.12 19.58
C LYS A 473 -32.40 52.15 20.65
N THR A 474 -32.18 53.39 20.24
CA THR A 474 -31.86 54.52 21.14
C THR A 474 -33.01 54.81 22.10
N ASN A 475 -34.26 54.70 21.65
CA ASN A 475 -35.42 54.89 22.51
C ASN A 475 -35.63 53.75 23.50
N LEU A 476 -35.33 52.50 23.11
CA LEU A 476 -35.35 51.34 24.01
C LEU A 476 -34.24 51.45 25.10
N GLU A 477 -33.05 51.85 24.71
CA GLU A 477 -31.94 52.06 25.65
C GLU A 477 -32.24 53.21 26.66
N LYS A 478 -32.93 54.27 26.23
CA LYS A 478 -33.42 55.33 27.12
C LYS A 478 -34.50 54.84 28.09
N GLN A 479 -35.46 54.02 27.60
CA GLN A 479 -36.50 53.44 28.46
C GLN A 479 -35.94 52.44 29.49
N ASP A 480 -34.92 51.66 29.12
CA ASP A 480 -34.25 50.73 30.06
C ASP A 480 -33.41 51.49 31.12
N ASN A 481 -32.77 52.59 30.73
CA ASN A 481 -32.06 53.46 31.66
C ASN A 481 -33.00 54.20 32.61
N GLU A 482 -34.18 54.64 32.16
CA GLU A 482 -35.20 55.23 33.02
C GLU A 482 -35.86 54.21 33.97
N LYS A 483 -35.97 52.94 33.57
CA LYS A 483 -36.46 51.87 34.44
C LYS A 483 -35.42 51.47 35.49
N GLN A 484 -34.14 51.50 35.16
CA GLN A 484 -33.06 51.26 36.12
C GLN A 484 -32.88 52.44 37.10
N GLY A 485 -33.07 53.70 36.64
CA GLY A 485 -33.02 54.86 37.52
C GLY A 485 -34.20 54.99 38.51
N LYS A 486 -35.35 54.35 38.24
CA LYS A 486 -36.49 54.29 39.16
C LYS A 486 -36.41 53.16 40.20
N LYS A 487 -35.53 52.20 40.02
CA LYS A 487 -35.27 51.12 41.01
C LYS A 487 -34.29 51.49 42.09
N THR A 488 -33.50 52.56 41.93
CA THR A 488 -32.51 53.04 42.90
C THR A 488 -33.01 54.17 43.82
N VAL A 489 -34.31 54.51 43.81
CA VAL A 489 -34.87 55.57 44.67
C VAL A 489 -35.94 55.04 45.67
N THR A 490 -36.05 53.69 45.75
CA THR A 490 -36.95 53.03 46.74
C THR A 490 -36.20 51.88 47.45
N GLU A 491 -35.04 52.20 48.06
CA GLU A 491 -34.47 51.48 49.19
C GLU A 491 -33.86 52.48 50.18
#